data_e7bc17443a0bc4117ddf4faf76453219
#
_entry.id   e7bc17443a0bc4117ddf4faf76453219
#
_cell.length_a   1.000
_cell.length_b   1.000
_cell.length_c   1.000
_cell.angle_alpha   90.00
_cell.angle_beta   90.00
_cell.angle_gamma   90.00
#
_symmetry.space_group_name_H-M   'P 1'
#
loop_
_entity.id
_entity.type
_entity.pdbx_description
1 polymer ?
#
loop_
_entity_poly.entity_id
_entity_poly.type
_entity_poly.pdbx_seq_one_letter_code
_entity_poly.pdbx_strand_id
1 'polypeptide(L)'
;MAGLEAVKLEGIEGRVADVELTIAPKSKDDSYYMFEMRFAQDDKHYTALRYRPHESELELDRSYSDSRIAMIHKRSCKVKNNGGKLKLRVVIDRFSAEVFANDGEQVMSVTFTTDTAAKEISFVADGTVYMDIVKYDIE
;
A
#
# COMPACT_ATOMS: atom_id res chain seq x y z
N MET A 1 7.05 -10.34 7.64
CA MET A 1 7.09 -9.27 8.64
C MET A 1 5.98 -9.47 9.66
N ALA A 2 6.12 -8.94 10.84
CA ALA A 2 5.16 -9.08 11.92
C ALA A 2 5.19 -7.84 12.81
N GLY A 3 4.07 -7.55 13.49
CA GLY A 3 3.94 -6.41 14.40
C GLY A 3 3.44 -5.15 13.72
N LEU A 4 3.32 -4.07 14.49
CA LEU A 4 2.78 -2.80 14.02
C LEU A 4 3.83 -1.74 13.73
N GLU A 5 5.10 -2.08 13.78
CA GLU A 5 6.15 -1.16 13.40
C GLU A 5 6.30 -1.09 11.89
N ALA A 6 6.50 0.12 11.39
CA ALA A 6 6.76 0.32 9.97
C ALA A 6 8.17 -0.20 9.62
N VAL A 7 8.25 -1.00 8.58
CA VAL A 7 9.49 -1.62 8.12
C VAL A 7 9.81 -1.11 6.71
N LYS A 8 11.05 -0.68 6.51
CA LYS A 8 11.56 -0.30 5.19
C LYS A 8 12.44 -1.44 4.68
N LEU A 9 12.27 -1.79 3.41
CA LEU A 9 13.08 -2.82 2.76
C LEU A 9 14.14 -2.16 1.89
N GLU A 10 15.36 -2.72 1.93
CA GLU A 10 16.47 -2.19 1.15
C GLU A 10 16.13 -2.20 -0.33
N GLY A 11 16.38 -1.08 -1.00
CA GLY A 11 16.13 -0.93 -2.43
C GLY A 11 14.68 -0.68 -2.81
N ILE A 12 13.76 -0.72 -1.85
CA ILE A 12 12.35 -0.48 -2.11
C ILE A 12 11.99 0.93 -1.67
N GLU A 13 12.23 1.87 -2.57
CA GLU A 13 11.82 3.25 -2.40
C GLU A 13 11.65 3.87 -3.79
N GLY A 14 10.98 4.99 -3.89
CA GLY A 14 10.83 5.71 -5.14
C GLY A 14 9.62 6.62 -5.12
N ARG A 15 9.67 7.68 -5.90
CA ARG A 15 8.55 8.59 -6.10
C ARG A 15 7.88 8.33 -7.44
N VAL A 16 8.62 7.76 -8.39
CA VAL A 16 8.11 7.31 -9.68
C VAL A 16 8.55 5.85 -9.82
N ALA A 17 7.63 4.93 -9.63
CA ALA A 17 7.96 3.51 -9.56
C ALA A 17 6.74 2.63 -9.84
N ASP A 18 6.99 1.43 -10.32
CA ASP A 18 5.99 0.38 -10.47
C ASP A 18 6.35 -0.72 -9.48
N VAL A 19 5.50 -0.95 -8.50
CA VAL A 19 5.74 -1.92 -7.44
C VAL A 19 4.73 -3.03 -7.54
N GLU A 20 5.21 -4.26 -7.71
CA GLU A 20 4.37 -5.45 -7.66
C GLU A 20 4.64 -6.18 -6.36
N LEU A 21 3.59 -6.52 -5.63
CA LEU A 21 3.73 -7.28 -4.40
C LEU A 21 2.63 -8.31 -4.27
N THR A 22 3.01 -9.44 -3.67
CA THR A 22 2.08 -10.49 -3.31
C THR A 22 2.23 -10.73 -1.83
N ILE A 23 1.12 -10.68 -1.09
CA ILE A 23 1.10 -10.95 0.34
C ILE A 23 0.29 -12.19 0.64
N ALA A 24 0.71 -12.92 1.66
CA ALA A 24 0.05 -14.14 2.10
C ALA A 24 0.19 -14.29 3.60
N PRO A 25 -0.79 -14.94 4.27
CA PRO A 25 -0.66 -15.23 5.69
C PRO A 25 0.39 -16.32 5.93
N LYS A 26 0.87 -16.42 7.15
CA LYS A 26 1.83 -17.44 7.56
C LYS A 26 1.26 -18.85 7.36
N SER A 27 -0.02 -19.03 7.67
CA SER A 27 -0.75 -20.29 7.50
C SER A 27 -2.24 -20.01 7.35
N LYS A 28 -3.01 -21.04 7.01
CA LYS A 28 -4.48 -20.91 6.89
C LYS A 28 -5.14 -20.47 8.19
N ASP A 29 -4.55 -20.88 9.33
CA ASP A 29 -5.11 -20.61 10.65
C ASP A 29 -4.54 -19.37 11.32
N ASP A 30 -3.56 -18.72 10.69
CA ASP A 30 -2.85 -17.57 11.25
C ASP A 30 -2.94 -16.39 10.27
N SER A 31 -4.16 -15.90 10.08
CA SER A 31 -4.43 -14.78 9.18
C SER A 31 -4.06 -13.46 9.87
N TYR A 32 -3.51 -12.55 9.07
CA TYR A 32 -3.26 -11.19 9.53
C TYR A 32 -4.57 -10.39 9.51
N TYR A 33 -4.64 -9.33 10.34
CA TYR A 33 -5.82 -8.48 10.43
C TYR A 33 -5.73 -7.27 9.51
N MET A 34 -4.52 -6.80 9.21
CA MET A 34 -4.33 -5.64 8.36
C MET A 34 -2.91 -5.67 7.78
N PHE A 35 -2.80 -5.29 6.52
CA PHE A 35 -1.54 -5.02 5.84
C PHE A 35 -1.57 -3.60 5.31
N GLU A 36 -0.49 -2.86 5.48
CA GLU A 36 -0.40 -1.47 5.02
C GLU A 36 0.91 -1.23 4.29
N MET A 37 0.82 -0.59 3.13
CA MET A 37 1.96 -0.05 2.41
C MET A 37 1.86 1.47 2.45
N ARG A 38 2.91 2.11 2.92
CA ARG A 38 3.01 3.57 2.92
C ARG A 38 3.99 3.98 1.83
N PHE A 39 3.61 4.96 1.04
CA PHE A 39 4.43 5.47 -0.06
C PHE A 39 4.31 7.00 -0.15
N ALA A 40 5.12 7.61 -1.03
CA ALA A 40 5.28 9.06 -1.06
C ALA A 40 5.51 9.59 0.36
N GLN A 41 6.43 8.93 1.06
CA GLN A 41 6.62 9.07 2.51
C GLN A 41 7.88 9.83 2.85
N ASP A 42 7.75 10.72 3.83
CA ASP A 42 8.87 11.35 4.53
C ASP A 42 8.66 11.20 6.04
N ASP A 43 9.38 11.95 6.85
CA ASP A 43 9.27 11.87 8.31
C ASP A 43 7.91 12.28 8.86
N LYS A 44 7.12 13.03 8.08
CA LYS A 44 5.88 13.65 8.56
C LYS A 44 4.66 13.23 7.77
N HIS A 45 4.83 12.80 6.52
CA HIS A 45 3.71 12.59 5.59
C HIS A 45 3.81 11.25 4.90
N TYR A 46 2.66 10.67 4.57
CA TYR A 46 2.58 9.46 3.75
C TYR A 46 1.17 9.28 3.19
N THR A 47 1.08 8.48 2.14
CA THR A 47 -0.17 7.94 1.62
C THR A 47 -0.17 6.46 1.91
N ALA A 48 -1.27 5.91 2.37
CA ALA A 48 -1.36 4.52 2.79
C ALA A 48 -2.33 3.72 1.94
N LEU A 49 -1.93 2.49 1.64
CA LEU A 49 -2.77 1.47 1.03
C LEU A 49 -2.92 0.36 2.06
N ARG A 50 -4.17 0.09 2.50
CA ARG A 50 -4.45 -0.91 3.54
C ARG A 50 -5.38 -1.99 3.04
N TYR A 51 -5.08 -3.23 3.40
CA TYR A 51 -5.96 -4.35 3.15
C TYR A 51 -6.34 -5.02 4.46
N ARG A 52 -7.65 -5.20 4.66
CA ARG A 52 -8.23 -5.91 5.79
C ARG A 52 -8.91 -7.17 5.29
N PRO A 53 -8.26 -8.33 5.39
CA PRO A 53 -8.79 -9.56 4.78
C PRO A 53 -10.11 -10.02 5.37
N HIS A 54 -10.33 -9.83 6.67
CA HIS A 54 -11.58 -10.22 7.32
C HIS A 54 -12.78 -9.39 6.86
N GLU A 55 -12.53 -8.21 6.35
CA GLU A 55 -13.55 -7.31 5.82
C GLU A 55 -13.59 -7.32 4.31
N SER A 56 -12.64 -8.00 3.66
CA SER A 56 -12.44 -7.99 2.21
C SER A 56 -12.39 -6.56 1.68
N GLU A 57 -11.69 -5.67 2.41
CA GLU A 57 -11.65 -4.25 2.09
C GLU A 57 -10.24 -3.77 1.81
N LEU A 58 -10.08 -3.13 0.66
CA LEU A 58 -8.87 -2.43 0.26
C LEU A 58 -9.15 -0.93 0.34
N GLU A 59 -8.33 -0.20 1.08
CA GLU A 59 -8.50 1.22 1.35
C GLU A 59 -7.27 2.02 0.94
N LEU A 60 -7.51 3.14 0.24
CA LEU A 60 -6.50 4.17 0.01
C LEU A 60 -6.79 5.34 0.93
N ASP A 61 -5.79 5.74 1.72
CA ASP A 61 -5.91 6.79 2.71
C ASP A 61 -4.81 7.82 2.51
N ARG A 62 -5.19 9.05 2.16
CA ARG A 62 -4.26 10.17 2.01
C ARG A 62 -4.39 11.21 3.12
N SER A 63 -4.98 10.86 4.25
CA SER A 63 -5.19 11.77 5.38
C SER A 63 -3.88 12.39 5.88
N TYR A 64 -2.77 11.70 5.71
CA TYR A 64 -1.45 12.14 6.18
C TYR A 64 -0.54 12.59 5.05
N SER A 65 -1.08 12.88 3.87
CA SER A 65 -0.28 13.19 2.68
C SER A 65 0.00 14.68 2.48
N ASP A 66 -0.21 15.53 3.50
CA ASP A 66 -0.09 16.97 3.40
C ASP A 66 -1.07 17.59 2.41
N SER A 67 -2.23 16.99 2.23
CA SER A 67 -3.28 17.57 1.41
C SER A 67 -3.97 18.69 2.18
N ARG A 68 -3.92 19.90 1.64
CA ARG A 68 -4.51 21.08 2.27
C ARG A 68 -5.95 21.34 1.83
N ILE A 69 -6.39 20.62 0.82
CA ILE A 69 -7.75 20.76 0.30
C ILE A 69 -8.63 19.75 1.03
N ALA A 70 -9.67 20.25 1.68
CA ALA A 70 -10.61 19.40 2.42
C ALA A 70 -11.49 18.63 1.44
N MET A 71 -11.01 17.50 0.98
CA MET A 71 -11.72 16.58 0.08
C MET A 71 -11.79 15.20 0.70
N ILE A 72 -12.28 14.23 -0.04
CA ILE A 72 -12.32 12.85 0.41
C ILE A 72 -10.88 12.34 0.56
N HIS A 73 -10.49 12.00 1.78
CA HIS A 73 -9.15 11.48 2.08
C HIS A 73 -9.05 9.97 2.02
N LYS A 74 -10.18 9.28 2.14
CA LYS A 74 -10.21 7.82 2.14
C LYS A 74 -11.14 7.31 1.06
N ARG A 75 -10.70 6.28 0.34
CA ARG A 75 -11.51 5.54 -0.63
C ARG A 75 -11.30 4.06 -0.39
N SER A 76 -12.35 3.29 -0.53
CA SER A 76 -12.23 1.85 -0.34
C SER A 76 -13.03 1.10 -1.40
N CYS A 77 -12.66 -0.15 -1.62
CA CYS A 77 -13.39 -1.07 -2.48
C CYS A 77 -13.31 -2.47 -1.89
N LYS A 78 -14.17 -3.35 -2.36
CA LYS A 78 -14.17 -4.74 -1.95
C LYS A 78 -13.18 -5.52 -2.80
N VAL A 79 -12.29 -6.24 -2.14
CA VAL A 79 -11.35 -7.16 -2.78
C VAL A 79 -11.48 -8.50 -2.06
N LYS A 80 -11.90 -9.50 -2.82
CA LYS A 80 -12.19 -10.83 -2.29
C LYS A 80 -11.00 -11.40 -1.52
N ASN A 81 -11.30 -11.93 -0.34
CA ASN A 81 -10.31 -12.61 0.49
C ASN A 81 -10.11 -14.04 -0.02
N ASN A 82 -8.98 -14.29 -0.65
CA ASN A 82 -8.60 -15.61 -1.15
C ASN A 82 -7.64 -16.29 -0.17
N GLY A 83 -8.14 -16.58 1.04
CA GLY A 83 -7.31 -17.14 2.11
C GLY A 83 -6.26 -16.18 2.61
N GLY A 84 -6.51 -14.89 2.55
CA GLY A 84 -5.56 -13.84 2.93
C GLY A 84 -4.52 -13.50 1.86
N LYS A 85 -4.55 -14.17 0.72
CA LYS A 85 -3.63 -13.87 -0.39
C LYS A 85 -4.11 -12.67 -1.16
N LEU A 86 -3.20 -11.75 -1.45
CA LEU A 86 -3.51 -10.54 -2.19
C LEU A 86 -2.33 -10.22 -3.12
N LYS A 87 -2.65 -9.94 -4.37
CA LYS A 87 -1.67 -9.48 -5.35
C LYS A 87 -1.98 -8.02 -5.66
N LEU A 88 -0.98 -7.17 -5.52
CA LEU A 88 -1.10 -5.74 -5.75
C LEU A 88 -0.06 -5.26 -6.75
N ARG A 89 -0.46 -4.31 -7.57
CA ARG A 89 0.44 -3.52 -8.38
C ARG A 89 0.15 -2.07 -8.09
N VAL A 90 1.16 -1.34 -7.65
CA VAL A 90 1.05 0.08 -7.31
C VAL A 90 1.97 0.85 -8.24
N VAL A 91 1.38 1.65 -9.11
CA VAL A 91 2.12 2.50 -10.04
C VAL A 91 2.11 3.91 -9.47
N ILE A 92 3.26 4.35 -8.98
CA ILE A 92 3.43 5.63 -8.29
C ILE A 92 4.03 6.62 -9.26
N ASP A 93 3.38 7.77 -9.42
CA ASP A 93 3.90 8.93 -10.12
C ASP A 93 4.13 10.05 -9.09
N ARG A 94 4.62 11.19 -9.53
CA ARG A 94 5.01 12.29 -8.64
C ARG A 94 3.89 12.74 -7.72
N PHE A 95 2.66 12.85 -8.20
CA PHE A 95 1.52 13.34 -7.43
C PHE A 95 0.30 12.44 -7.53
N SER A 96 0.48 11.20 -7.96
CA SER A 96 -0.63 10.26 -8.09
C SER A 96 -0.15 8.82 -7.98
N ALA A 97 -1.07 7.93 -7.71
CA ALA A 97 -0.81 6.49 -7.77
C ALA A 97 -2.05 5.76 -8.26
N GLU A 98 -1.83 4.69 -9.00
CA GLU A 98 -2.87 3.77 -9.40
C GLU A 98 -2.60 2.41 -8.77
N VAL A 99 -3.62 1.81 -8.21
CA VAL A 99 -3.53 0.52 -7.52
C VAL A 99 -4.41 -0.49 -8.24
N PHE A 100 -3.80 -1.60 -8.64
CA PHE A 100 -4.48 -2.71 -9.28
C PHE A 100 -4.45 -3.90 -8.32
N ALA A 101 -5.61 -4.44 -8.00
CA ALA A 101 -5.72 -5.58 -7.10
C ALA A 101 -6.10 -6.83 -7.87
N ASN A 102 -5.40 -7.94 -7.60
CA ASN A 102 -5.69 -9.25 -8.16
C ASN A 102 -5.85 -9.25 -9.69
N ASP A 103 -4.80 -8.77 -10.38
CA ASP A 103 -4.76 -8.70 -11.85
C ASP A 103 -5.88 -7.84 -12.46
N GLY A 104 -6.30 -6.79 -11.74
CA GLY A 104 -7.27 -5.83 -12.24
C GLY A 104 -8.70 -6.11 -11.81
N GLU A 105 -8.92 -7.01 -10.85
CA GLU A 105 -10.25 -7.20 -10.26
C GLU A 105 -10.82 -5.87 -9.76
N GLN A 106 -9.96 -5.04 -9.15
CA GLN A 106 -10.30 -3.68 -8.73
C GLN A 106 -9.16 -2.74 -9.08
N VAL A 107 -9.50 -1.52 -9.43
CA VAL A 107 -8.54 -0.45 -9.73
C VAL A 107 -8.93 0.78 -8.93
N MET A 108 -7.97 1.37 -8.25
CA MET A 108 -8.17 2.60 -7.47
C MET A 108 -7.09 3.60 -7.83
N SER A 109 -7.45 4.88 -7.80
CA SER A 109 -6.52 5.97 -8.05
C SER A 109 -6.54 6.96 -6.90
N VAL A 110 -5.40 7.58 -6.63
CA VAL A 110 -5.27 8.60 -5.59
C VAL A 110 -4.32 9.69 -6.08
N THR A 111 -4.60 10.93 -5.67
CA THR A 111 -3.68 12.06 -5.87
C THR A 111 -3.19 12.56 -4.52
N PHE A 112 -1.98 13.08 -4.50
CA PHE A 112 -1.37 13.61 -3.29
C PHE A 112 -0.41 14.74 -3.65
N THR A 113 -0.14 15.62 -2.68
CA THR A 113 0.70 16.81 -2.89
C THR A 113 1.96 16.80 -2.03
N THR A 114 2.30 15.66 -1.47
CA THR A 114 3.51 15.49 -0.67
C THR A 114 4.73 15.92 -1.46
N ASP A 115 5.70 16.53 -0.80
CA ASP A 115 6.97 16.94 -1.41
C ASP A 115 7.57 15.79 -2.23
N THR A 116 8.07 16.11 -3.43
CA THR A 116 8.63 15.10 -4.33
C THR A 116 9.87 14.41 -3.78
N ALA A 117 10.52 14.99 -2.78
CA ALA A 117 11.62 14.34 -2.07
C ALA A 117 11.15 13.22 -1.14
N ALA A 118 9.85 13.15 -0.84
CA ALA A 118 9.25 12.11 -0.01
C ALA A 118 9.13 10.82 -0.81
N LYS A 119 10.19 10.01 -0.85
CA LYS A 119 10.30 8.83 -1.69
C LYS A 119 10.34 7.51 -0.91
N GLU A 120 10.20 7.55 0.39
CA GLU A 120 10.27 6.36 1.22
C GLU A 120 9.03 5.49 1.03
N ILE A 121 9.24 4.18 1.12
CA ILE A 121 8.18 3.18 1.11
C ILE A 121 8.38 2.31 2.35
N SER A 122 7.32 2.13 3.13
CA SER A 122 7.37 1.29 4.31
C SER A 122 6.13 0.41 4.38
N PHE A 123 6.21 -0.63 5.21
CA PHE A 123 5.16 -1.63 5.34
C PHE A 123 4.84 -1.85 6.81
N VAL A 124 3.55 -2.04 7.09
CA VAL A 124 3.04 -2.32 8.43
C VAL A 124 2.10 -3.51 8.32
N ALA A 125 2.14 -4.41 9.27
CA ALA A 125 1.18 -5.50 9.33
C ALA A 125 0.70 -5.70 10.77
N ASP A 126 -0.61 -5.94 10.91
CA ASP A 126 -1.17 -6.42 12.16
C ASP A 126 -1.31 -7.93 12.02
N GLY A 127 -0.35 -8.64 12.56
CA GLY A 127 -0.16 -10.08 12.37
C GLY A 127 1.08 -10.35 11.54
N THR A 128 1.24 -11.59 11.11
CA THR A 128 2.39 -12.02 10.32
C THR A 128 1.99 -12.20 8.87
N VAL A 129 2.73 -11.58 7.96
CA VAL A 129 2.55 -11.75 6.52
C VAL A 129 3.86 -12.14 5.86
N TYR A 130 3.77 -12.95 4.82
CA TYR A 130 4.85 -13.17 3.87
C TYR A 130 4.62 -12.27 2.68
N MET A 131 5.67 -11.64 2.19
CA MET A 131 5.58 -10.69 1.12
C MET A 131 6.67 -10.93 0.08
N ASP A 132 6.27 -11.07 -1.17
CA ASP A 132 7.16 -11.02 -2.31
C ASP A 132 6.97 -9.69 -2.99
N ILE A 133 8.05 -8.97 -3.26
CA ILE A 133 8.00 -7.62 -3.81
C ILE A 133 9.02 -7.44 -4.92
N VAL A 134 8.59 -6.82 -6.00
CA VAL A 134 9.46 -6.41 -7.10
C VAL A 134 9.17 -4.96 -7.44
N LYS A 135 10.21 -4.16 -7.53
CA LYS A 135 10.09 -2.75 -7.88
C LYS A 135 10.78 -2.48 -9.21
N TYR A 136 10.11 -1.76 -10.08
CA TYR A 136 10.66 -1.27 -11.35
C TYR A 136 10.72 0.25 -11.30
N ASP A 137 11.86 0.83 -11.66
CA ASP A 137 11.97 2.27 -11.79
C ASP A 137 11.41 2.69 -13.15
N ILE A 138 10.55 3.71 -13.14
CA ILE A 138 9.94 4.24 -14.35
C ILE A 138 10.53 5.62 -14.59
N GLU A 139 11.36 5.72 -15.57
CA GLU A 139 11.88 7.03 -15.94
C GLU A 139 11.96 7.21 -17.42
#